data_506bd86c09a3a93ca61685d527f3d2fd
#
_entry.id   506bd86c09a3a93ca61685d527f3d2fd
#
_cell.length_a   1.000
_cell.length_b   1.000
_cell.length_c   1.000
_cell.angle_alpha   90.00
_cell.angle_beta   90.00
_cell.angle_gamma   90.00
#
_symmetry.space_group_name_H-M   'P 1'
#
loop_
_entity.id
_entity.type
_entity.pdbx_description
1 polymer ?
#
loop_
_entity_poly.entity_id
_entity_poly.type
_entity_poly.pdbx_seq_one_letter_code
_entity_poly.pdbx_strand_id
1 'polypeptide(L)'
;MFSPPFILSIAGGGSTYTPGIVKSLMVRLQDFPLAEIRLYDIDEARQNTIAPVVEKVIRDHSQSIKFTVTSDPEVAFSGAHFVFAQMRVGQYKMREQDEKIPLRHGVVGQETCGPGGLAYGLRTILPMVELIDLVDRYAHEKAWIVNYSNPAAIVAEGVRRLRPNARVLNICDMPVAAMRNMGAILGVDRRKLEVDYFGLNHFGWFTRVLVDGEDKLPELRKHIAKFGLLTEDAAKTDPQHSDPSWVKTWRNIKPIMDNFPEYLPNPYLQYYLMPNQIVEHQNPDYTRANEVMNGREKKLFAAAEEYKHTGILPDAFHVGVHGEFIVDVACSLAFNLRQRHLVMVENRGAITNLPYDAVVEVPAYITSEGPEPVRVGLVPLFHQTLLQQQLASEQLLVEATIEGSYEKALQAFTLNRTVPTMEHAKAILDEMIEANRDYWPALQKAWQDGETVKK
;
A
#
# COMPACT_ATOMS: atom_id res chain seq x y z
N MET A 1 18.57 -15.44 13.65
CA MET A 1 17.98 -15.91 12.37
C MET A 1 17.04 -17.05 12.67
N PHE A 2 15.93 -17.13 11.93
CA PHE A 2 15.04 -18.30 12.00
C PHE A 2 15.65 -19.49 11.26
N SER A 3 15.25 -20.70 11.66
CA SER A 3 15.57 -21.90 10.88
C SER A 3 14.34 -22.30 10.07
N PRO A 4 14.42 -22.45 8.74
CA PRO A 4 13.32 -22.96 7.95
C PRO A 4 13.00 -24.43 8.29
N PRO A 5 11.79 -24.94 7.99
CA PRO A 5 10.71 -24.23 7.31
C PRO A 5 9.90 -23.30 8.23
N PHE A 6 9.36 -22.22 7.66
CA PHE A 6 8.69 -21.16 8.42
C PHE A 6 7.18 -21.42 8.60
N ILE A 7 6.62 -20.81 9.66
CA ILE A 7 5.17 -20.63 9.84
C ILE A 7 4.86 -19.20 9.43
N LEU A 8 3.97 -19.04 8.45
CA LEU A 8 3.50 -17.76 7.94
C LEU A 8 2.03 -17.58 8.24
N SER A 9 1.67 -16.43 8.82
CA SER A 9 0.28 -16.01 8.98
C SER A 9 -0.03 -14.84 8.02
N ILE A 10 -1.22 -14.83 7.43
CA ILE A 10 -1.70 -13.75 6.57
C ILE A 10 -2.90 -13.10 7.27
N ALA A 11 -2.70 -11.91 7.83
CA ALA A 11 -3.74 -11.08 8.42
C ALA A 11 -4.47 -10.28 7.34
N GLY A 12 -5.80 -10.39 7.29
CA GLY A 12 -6.62 -10.00 6.14
C GLY A 12 -6.72 -11.13 5.12
N GLY A 13 -6.81 -12.39 5.60
CA GLY A 13 -6.84 -13.62 4.80
C GLY A 13 -7.99 -13.67 3.78
N GLY A 14 -9.10 -12.97 4.05
CA GLY A 14 -10.24 -12.80 3.15
C GLY A 14 -10.02 -11.78 2.00
N SER A 15 -8.82 -11.25 1.82
CA SER A 15 -8.50 -10.34 0.72
C SER A 15 -8.51 -11.04 -0.64
N THR A 16 -8.99 -10.32 -1.67
CA THR A 16 -8.94 -10.80 -3.06
C THR A 16 -7.51 -10.95 -3.60
N TYR A 17 -6.51 -10.45 -2.90
CA TYR A 17 -5.09 -10.61 -3.22
C TYR A 17 -4.47 -11.87 -2.62
N THR A 18 -5.09 -12.47 -1.61
CA THR A 18 -4.55 -13.63 -0.88
C THR A 18 -4.17 -14.80 -1.81
N PRO A 19 -5.01 -15.23 -2.77
CA PRO A 19 -4.62 -16.32 -3.68
C PRO A 19 -3.34 -16.00 -4.48
N GLY A 20 -3.20 -14.76 -4.96
CA GLY A 20 -2.03 -14.33 -5.72
C GLY A 20 -0.75 -14.25 -4.88
N ILE A 21 -0.84 -13.78 -3.64
CA ILE A 21 0.28 -13.77 -2.68
C ILE A 21 0.72 -15.19 -2.37
N VAL A 22 -0.23 -16.09 -2.09
CA VAL A 22 0.08 -17.50 -1.82
C VAL A 22 0.69 -18.16 -3.05
N LYS A 23 0.22 -17.85 -4.26
CA LYS A 23 0.87 -18.34 -5.49
C LYS A 23 2.32 -17.85 -5.62
N SER A 24 2.60 -16.59 -5.28
CA SER A 24 3.97 -16.06 -5.26
C SER A 24 4.87 -16.82 -4.27
N LEU A 25 4.34 -17.18 -3.11
CA LEU A 25 5.04 -18.02 -2.14
C LEU A 25 5.30 -19.43 -2.68
N MET A 26 4.31 -20.03 -3.34
CA MET A 26 4.41 -21.39 -3.88
C MET A 26 5.44 -21.48 -5.01
N VAL A 27 5.50 -20.52 -5.92
CA VAL A 27 6.52 -20.52 -6.99
C VAL A 27 7.92 -20.22 -6.46
N ARG A 28 8.03 -19.70 -5.22
CA ARG A 28 9.28 -19.35 -4.53
C ARG A 28 9.57 -20.26 -3.32
N LEU A 29 8.90 -21.43 -3.22
CA LEU A 29 8.98 -22.30 -2.05
C LEU A 29 10.42 -22.78 -1.73
N GLN A 30 11.28 -22.89 -2.73
CA GLN A 30 12.70 -23.22 -2.55
C GLN A 30 13.47 -22.06 -1.89
N ASP A 31 13.11 -20.82 -2.20
CA ASP A 31 13.74 -19.63 -1.63
C ASP A 31 13.17 -19.28 -0.25
N PHE A 32 11.91 -19.61 -0.01
CA PHE A 32 11.18 -19.33 1.23
C PHE A 32 10.42 -20.58 1.70
N PRO A 33 11.09 -21.57 2.29
CA PRO A 33 10.49 -22.84 2.70
C PRO A 33 9.45 -22.65 3.80
N LEU A 34 8.25 -23.20 3.60
CA LEU A 34 7.10 -23.08 4.50
C LEU A 34 6.70 -24.43 5.09
N ALA A 35 6.50 -24.47 6.40
CA ALA A 35 5.84 -25.57 7.10
C ALA A 35 4.32 -25.40 7.16
N GLU A 36 3.87 -24.16 7.36
CA GLU A 36 2.46 -23.86 7.54
C GLU A 36 2.12 -22.48 6.98
N ILE A 37 0.95 -22.35 6.36
CA ILE A 37 0.31 -21.08 6.00
C ILE A 37 -1.00 -21.00 6.77
N ARG A 38 -1.21 -19.88 7.48
CA ARG A 38 -2.43 -19.60 8.22
C ARG A 38 -3.11 -18.35 7.67
N LEU A 39 -4.41 -18.43 7.41
CA LEU A 39 -5.23 -17.27 7.12
C LEU A 39 -5.91 -16.81 8.40
N TYR A 40 -5.81 -15.52 8.68
CA TYR A 40 -6.51 -14.83 9.75
C TYR A 40 -7.33 -13.68 9.20
N ASP A 41 -8.63 -13.68 9.48
CA ASP A 41 -9.52 -12.57 9.17
C ASP A 41 -10.64 -12.50 10.22
N ILE A 42 -11.08 -11.29 10.55
CA ILE A 42 -12.23 -11.05 11.41
C ILE A 42 -13.56 -11.31 10.68
N ASP A 43 -13.55 -11.28 9.34
CA ASP A 43 -14.68 -11.63 8.48
C ASP A 43 -14.56 -13.09 8.04
N GLU A 44 -15.06 -13.99 8.90
CA GLU A 44 -15.04 -15.43 8.65
C GLU A 44 -15.75 -15.82 7.35
N ALA A 45 -16.88 -15.20 7.04
CA ALA A 45 -17.66 -15.54 5.86
C ALA A 45 -16.87 -15.25 4.58
N ARG A 46 -16.23 -14.08 4.53
CA ARG A 46 -15.37 -13.67 3.43
C ARG A 46 -14.14 -14.58 3.31
N GLN A 47 -13.46 -14.84 4.42
CA GLN A 47 -12.29 -15.70 4.46
C GLN A 47 -12.61 -17.13 4.01
N ASN A 48 -13.70 -17.73 4.52
CA ASN A 48 -14.15 -19.06 4.17
C ASN A 48 -14.59 -19.19 2.71
N THR A 49 -14.96 -18.09 2.07
CA THR A 49 -15.21 -18.07 0.62
C THR A 49 -13.93 -18.19 -0.19
N ILE A 50 -12.87 -17.50 0.22
CA ILE A 50 -11.59 -17.45 -0.51
C ILE A 50 -10.69 -18.65 -0.18
N ALA A 51 -10.74 -19.17 1.03
CA ALA A 51 -9.84 -20.21 1.53
C ALA A 51 -9.74 -21.46 0.64
N PRO A 52 -10.82 -22.00 0.05
CA PRO A 52 -10.71 -23.17 -0.84
C PRO A 52 -9.84 -22.92 -2.08
N VAL A 53 -9.90 -21.70 -2.66
CA VAL A 53 -9.05 -21.32 -3.78
C VAL A 53 -7.59 -21.24 -3.36
N VAL A 54 -7.33 -20.69 -2.16
CA VAL A 54 -5.98 -20.61 -1.60
C VAL A 54 -5.44 -22.02 -1.34
N GLU A 55 -6.24 -22.89 -0.75
CA GLU A 55 -5.85 -24.28 -0.49
C GLU A 55 -5.50 -25.01 -1.79
N LYS A 56 -6.30 -24.84 -2.84
CA LYS A 56 -5.99 -25.41 -4.15
C LYS A 56 -4.63 -24.93 -4.65
N VAL A 57 -4.35 -23.63 -4.58
CA VAL A 57 -3.04 -23.10 -4.98
C VAL A 57 -1.89 -23.75 -4.20
N ILE A 58 -2.07 -23.98 -2.91
CA ILE A 58 -1.07 -24.67 -2.08
C ILE A 58 -0.93 -26.13 -2.54
N ARG A 59 -2.03 -26.88 -2.69
CA ARG A 59 -2.02 -28.31 -3.05
C ARG A 59 -1.47 -28.57 -4.43
N ASP A 60 -1.63 -27.65 -5.37
CA ASP A 60 -1.06 -27.75 -6.71
C ASP A 60 0.48 -27.72 -6.71
N HIS A 61 1.11 -27.19 -5.63
CA HIS A 61 2.56 -27.05 -5.51
C HIS A 61 3.17 -27.93 -4.41
N SER A 62 2.42 -28.18 -3.32
CA SER A 62 2.92 -28.94 -2.16
C SER A 62 1.79 -29.62 -1.39
N GLN A 63 2.03 -30.91 -1.06
CA GLN A 63 1.13 -31.67 -0.18
C GLN A 63 1.55 -31.60 1.31
N SER A 64 2.77 -31.14 1.59
CA SER A 64 3.37 -31.17 2.94
C SER A 64 3.07 -29.90 3.75
N ILE A 65 2.72 -28.78 3.11
CA ILE A 65 2.43 -27.53 3.79
C ILE A 65 1.08 -27.66 4.52
N LYS A 66 1.10 -27.45 5.85
CA LYS A 66 -0.13 -27.35 6.61
C LYS A 66 -0.85 -26.05 6.27
N PHE A 67 -2.16 -26.12 6.09
CA PHE A 67 -3.01 -24.95 5.84
C PHE A 67 -4.08 -24.83 6.93
N THR A 68 -4.18 -23.64 7.52
CA THR A 68 -5.11 -23.33 8.61
C THR A 68 -5.89 -22.07 8.28
N VAL A 69 -7.19 -22.05 8.55
CA VAL A 69 -8.08 -20.89 8.38
C VAL A 69 -8.75 -20.63 9.71
N THR A 70 -8.64 -19.43 10.25
CA THR A 70 -9.14 -19.09 11.58
C THR A 70 -9.43 -17.62 11.76
N SER A 71 -10.37 -17.29 12.65
CA SER A 71 -10.60 -15.96 13.21
C SER A 71 -10.05 -15.82 14.65
N ASP A 72 -9.50 -16.91 15.20
CA ASP A 72 -8.85 -16.89 16.51
C ASP A 72 -7.39 -16.43 16.38
N PRO A 73 -7.02 -15.28 16.98
CA PRO A 73 -5.67 -14.75 16.89
C PRO A 73 -4.62 -15.65 17.56
N GLU A 74 -4.96 -16.39 18.61
CA GLU A 74 -4.02 -17.32 19.24
C GLU A 74 -3.66 -18.46 18.28
N VAL A 75 -4.65 -19.05 17.62
CA VAL A 75 -4.43 -20.10 16.61
C VAL A 75 -3.67 -19.53 15.40
N ALA A 76 -4.02 -18.31 14.99
CA ALA A 76 -3.40 -17.66 13.84
C ALA A 76 -1.91 -17.37 14.04
N PHE A 77 -1.54 -16.83 15.21
CA PHE A 77 -0.20 -16.26 15.40
C PHE A 77 0.74 -17.13 16.24
N SER A 78 0.26 -18.16 16.98
CA SER A 78 1.12 -19.00 17.83
C SER A 78 2.36 -19.50 17.08
N GLY A 79 3.55 -19.04 17.52
CA GLY A 79 4.83 -19.44 16.96
C GLY A 79 5.07 -19.03 15.50
N ALA A 80 4.26 -18.15 14.92
CA ALA A 80 4.47 -17.62 13.58
C ALA A 80 5.81 -16.88 13.49
N HIS A 81 6.56 -17.11 12.41
CA HIS A 81 7.82 -16.44 12.12
C HIS A 81 7.62 -15.16 11.31
N PHE A 82 6.60 -15.16 10.46
CA PHE A 82 6.22 -14.04 9.63
C PHE A 82 4.71 -13.82 9.67
N VAL A 83 4.31 -12.56 9.66
CA VAL A 83 2.92 -12.14 9.49
C VAL A 83 2.85 -11.18 8.30
N PHE A 84 2.12 -11.54 7.25
CA PHE A 84 1.83 -10.63 6.15
C PHE A 84 0.52 -9.92 6.44
N ALA A 85 0.56 -8.62 6.66
CA ALA A 85 -0.61 -7.80 6.96
C ALA A 85 -1.12 -7.12 5.68
N GLN A 86 -2.36 -7.42 5.29
CA GLN A 86 -3.04 -6.84 4.13
C GLN A 86 -4.49 -6.44 4.46
N MET A 87 -4.67 -5.87 5.62
CA MET A 87 -5.98 -5.50 6.14
C MET A 87 -6.58 -4.32 5.39
N ARG A 88 -7.89 -4.33 5.23
CA ARG A 88 -8.67 -3.19 4.76
C ARG A 88 -9.79 -2.89 5.74
N VAL A 89 -9.53 -1.97 6.66
CA VAL A 89 -10.51 -1.56 7.67
C VAL A 89 -11.67 -0.82 7.00
N GLY A 90 -12.90 -1.29 7.24
CA GLY A 90 -14.11 -0.78 6.59
C GLY A 90 -14.39 -1.35 5.20
N GLN A 91 -13.54 -2.24 4.70
CA GLN A 91 -13.69 -2.94 3.43
C GLN A 91 -13.95 -1.99 2.23
N TYR A 92 -14.59 -2.46 1.17
CA TYR A 92 -14.91 -1.64 0.00
C TYR A 92 -16.05 -0.66 0.24
N LYS A 93 -16.94 -0.93 1.21
CA LYS A 93 -18.01 -0.01 1.59
C LYS A 93 -17.45 1.34 2.04
N MET A 94 -16.43 1.32 2.89
CA MET A 94 -15.80 2.58 3.34
C MET A 94 -14.89 3.18 2.28
N ARG A 95 -14.19 2.34 1.48
CA ARG A 95 -13.44 2.85 0.33
C ARG A 95 -14.32 3.65 -0.63
N GLU A 96 -15.54 3.20 -0.87
CA GLU A 96 -16.51 3.93 -1.70
C GLU A 96 -16.80 5.31 -1.13
N GLN A 97 -16.97 5.44 0.19
CA GLN A 97 -17.14 6.72 0.86
C GLN A 97 -15.87 7.59 0.76
N ASP A 98 -14.70 7.00 0.97
CA ASP A 98 -13.41 7.69 0.87
C ASP A 98 -13.18 8.31 -0.51
N GLU A 99 -13.69 7.66 -1.57
CA GLU A 99 -13.57 8.17 -2.94
C GLU A 99 -14.70 9.15 -3.30
N LYS A 100 -15.95 8.88 -2.90
CA LYS A 100 -17.13 9.66 -3.29
C LYS A 100 -17.27 10.97 -2.50
N ILE A 101 -16.97 10.97 -1.20
CA ILE A 101 -17.11 12.19 -0.39
C ILE A 101 -16.25 13.33 -0.95
N PRO A 102 -14.93 13.18 -1.16
CA PRO A 102 -14.14 14.28 -1.73
C PRO A 102 -14.63 14.72 -3.11
N LEU A 103 -15.06 13.79 -3.96
CA LEU A 103 -15.56 14.11 -5.30
C LEU A 103 -16.80 14.99 -5.28
N ARG A 104 -17.72 14.80 -4.31
CA ARG A 104 -18.88 15.68 -4.13
C ARG A 104 -18.48 17.14 -3.82
N HIS A 105 -17.31 17.33 -3.27
CA HIS A 105 -16.72 18.64 -2.97
C HIS A 105 -15.71 19.11 -4.03
N GLY A 106 -15.66 18.47 -5.22
CA GLY A 106 -14.74 18.84 -6.28
C GLY A 106 -13.27 18.56 -5.98
N VAL A 107 -12.99 17.64 -5.06
CA VAL A 107 -11.63 17.23 -4.64
C VAL A 107 -11.38 15.79 -5.05
N VAL A 108 -10.11 15.44 -5.30
CA VAL A 108 -9.69 14.10 -5.74
C VAL A 108 -10.28 13.01 -4.85
N GLY A 109 -11.01 12.07 -5.45
CA GLY A 109 -11.51 10.86 -4.83
C GLY A 109 -10.58 9.67 -5.11
N GLN A 110 -9.71 9.35 -4.13
CA GLN A 110 -8.74 8.26 -4.25
C GLN A 110 -8.51 7.63 -2.87
N GLU A 111 -8.38 6.30 -2.82
CA GLU A 111 -8.36 5.52 -1.56
C GLU A 111 -7.13 5.74 -0.68
N THR A 112 -6.00 6.16 -1.25
CA THR A 112 -4.71 6.26 -0.54
C THR A 112 -4.05 7.62 -0.66
N CYS A 113 -4.63 8.52 -1.46
CA CYS A 113 -4.17 9.89 -1.67
C CYS A 113 -5.27 10.88 -1.33
N GLY A 114 -4.90 12.10 -0.96
CA GLY A 114 -5.89 13.12 -0.63
C GLY A 114 -6.74 12.79 0.60
N PRO A 115 -7.93 13.40 0.74
CA PRO A 115 -8.82 13.20 1.87
C PRO A 115 -9.24 11.74 2.08
N GLY A 116 -9.44 10.99 0.99
CA GLY A 116 -9.75 9.56 1.07
C GLY A 116 -8.63 8.77 1.72
N GLY A 117 -7.38 9.07 1.36
CA GLY A 117 -6.20 8.48 2.01
C GLY A 117 -6.11 8.84 3.50
N LEU A 118 -6.39 10.10 3.86
CA LEU A 118 -6.42 10.52 5.26
C LEU A 118 -7.50 9.77 6.05
N ALA A 119 -8.72 9.64 5.50
CA ALA A 119 -9.81 8.91 6.15
C ALA A 119 -9.49 7.42 6.32
N TYR A 120 -8.93 6.79 5.30
CA TYR A 120 -8.49 5.40 5.39
C TYR A 120 -7.37 5.22 6.44
N GLY A 121 -6.43 6.18 6.52
CA GLY A 121 -5.37 6.19 7.55
C GLY A 121 -5.93 6.23 8.96
N LEU A 122 -6.83 7.15 9.26
CA LEU A 122 -7.53 7.26 10.55
C LEU A 122 -8.17 5.92 10.98
N ARG A 123 -8.75 5.16 10.04
CA ARG A 123 -9.35 3.86 10.34
C ARG A 123 -8.34 2.75 10.56
N THR A 124 -7.16 2.82 9.93
CA THR A 124 -6.22 1.69 9.86
C THR A 124 -5.17 1.69 10.98
N ILE A 125 -4.84 2.87 11.56
CA ILE A 125 -3.77 3.00 12.56
C ILE A 125 -4.02 2.10 13.77
N LEU A 126 -5.16 2.25 14.45
CA LEU A 126 -5.44 1.51 15.68
C LEU A 126 -5.59 -0.01 15.44
N PRO A 127 -6.32 -0.50 14.44
CA PRO A 127 -6.35 -1.93 14.12
C PRO A 127 -4.98 -2.53 13.77
N MET A 128 -4.05 -1.74 13.19
CA MET A 128 -2.68 -2.21 12.98
C MET A 128 -1.93 -2.33 14.31
N VAL A 129 -2.13 -1.41 15.24
CA VAL A 129 -1.55 -1.49 16.59
C VAL A 129 -2.08 -2.71 17.34
N GLU A 130 -3.38 -2.99 17.24
CA GLU A 130 -3.99 -4.20 17.82
C GLU A 130 -3.40 -5.49 17.21
N LEU A 131 -3.19 -5.52 15.89
CA LEU A 131 -2.52 -6.65 15.24
C LEU A 131 -1.10 -6.85 15.78
N ILE A 132 -0.33 -5.77 15.95
CA ILE A 132 1.02 -5.83 16.53
C ILE A 132 0.98 -6.41 17.92
N ASP A 133 0.06 -5.95 18.78
CA ASP A 133 -0.08 -6.44 20.15
C ASP A 133 -0.44 -7.95 20.19
N LEU A 134 -1.25 -8.43 19.26
CA LEU A 134 -1.58 -9.85 19.11
C LEU A 134 -0.36 -10.67 18.64
N VAL A 135 0.39 -10.14 17.68
CA VAL A 135 1.61 -10.80 17.18
C VAL A 135 2.68 -10.84 18.28
N ASP A 136 2.89 -9.76 19.01
CA ASP A 136 3.85 -9.72 20.13
C ASP A 136 3.47 -10.71 21.25
N ARG A 137 2.17 -10.96 21.44
CA ARG A 137 1.67 -11.90 22.46
C ARG A 137 1.85 -13.36 22.08
N TYR A 138 1.60 -13.73 20.83
CA TYR A 138 1.45 -15.12 20.42
C TYR A 138 2.55 -15.62 19.48
N ALA A 139 3.15 -14.76 18.67
CA ALA A 139 4.11 -15.18 17.65
C ALA A 139 5.50 -15.47 18.25
N HIS A 140 6.40 -15.92 17.40
CA HIS A 140 7.80 -16.08 17.78
C HIS A 140 8.38 -14.72 18.20
N GLU A 141 9.20 -14.66 19.25
CA GLU A 141 9.80 -13.43 19.82
C GLU A 141 10.50 -12.52 18.80
N LYS A 142 10.97 -13.09 17.68
CA LYS A 142 11.64 -12.38 16.58
C LYS A 142 10.77 -12.27 15.33
N ALA A 143 9.47 -12.54 15.43
CA ALA A 143 8.59 -12.51 14.28
C ALA A 143 8.65 -11.14 13.56
N TRP A 144 8.54 -11.17 12.25
CA TRP A 144 8.41 -9.97 11.44
C TRP A 144 6.99 -9.82 10.92
N ILE A 145 6.44 -8.62 11.06
CA ILE A 145 5.25 -8.19 10.34
C ILE A 145 5.71 -7.47 9.07
N VAL A 146 5.37 -8.01 7.90
CA VAL A 146 5.54 -7.30 6.63
C VAL A 146 4.19 -6.69 6.28
N ASN A 147 4.08 -5.38 6.49
CA ASN A 147 2.83 -4.66 6.32
C ASN A 147 2.65 -4.16 4.89
N TYR A 148 1.56 -4.59 4.29
CA TYR A 148 1.08 -4.24 2.95
C TYR A 148 -0.26 -3.49 2.98
N SER A 149 -0.75 -3.16 4.19
CA SER A 149 -1.98 -2.40 4.39
C SER A 149 -1.74 -0.92 4.09
N ASN A 150 -2.72 -0.29 3.47
CA ASN A 150 -2.68 1.12 3.09
C ASN A 150 -3.50 2.00 4.06
N PRO A 151 -3.26 3.31 4.06
CA PRO A 151 -2.14 4.07 3.47
C PRO A 151 -0.84 3.83 4.24
N ALA A 152 0.12 3.25 3.56
CA ALA A 152 1.28 2.67 4.24
C ALA A 152 2.16 3.69 4.99
N ALA A 153 2.31 4.94 4.49
CA ALA A 153 3.05 5.99 5.19
C ALA A 153 2.38 6.40 6.51
N ILE A 154 1.05 6.63 6.48
CA ILE A 154 0.28 7.04 7.67
C ILE A 154 0.29 5.92 8.72
N VAL A 155 0.09 4.67 8.28
CA VAL A 155 0.16 3.50 9.16
C VAL A 155 1.56 3.34 9.76
N ALA A 156 2.61 3.51 8.96
CA ALA A 156 4.00 3.44 9.42
C ALA A 156 4.31 4.52 10.47
N GLU A 157 3.84 5.76 10.27
CA GLU A 157 3.99 6.84 11.25
C GLU A 157 3.21 6.54 12.54
N GLY A 158 1.99 6.02 12.43
CA GLY A 158 1.19 5.59 13.59
C GLY A 158 1.88 4.49 14.39
N VAL A 159 2.40 3.47 13.71
CA VAL A 159 3.15 2.36 14.32
C VAL A 159 4.43 2.89 14.99
N ARG A 160 5.21 3.71 14.30
CA ARG A 160 6.42 4.32 14.87
C ARG A 160 6.15 5.04 16.18
N ARG A 161 5.06 5.78 16.29
CA ARG A 161 4.70 6.52 17.52
C ARG A 161 4.13 5.64 18.61
N LEU A 162 3.27 4.68 18.28
CA LEU A 162 2.54 3.87 19.26
C LEU A 162 3.27 2.60 19.65
N ARG A 163 4.09 2.03 18.75
CA ARG A 163 4.85 0.78 18.95
C ARG A 163 6.26 0.89 18.36
N PRO A 164 7.11 1.80 18.87
CA PRO A 164 8.41 2.13 18.28
C PRO A 164 9.39 0.95 18.21
N ASN A 165 9.17 -0.09 19.01
CA ASN A 165 10.02 -1.28 19.05
C ASN A 165 9.45 -2.46 18.25
N ALA A 166 8.29 -2.29 17.61
CA ALA A 166 7.66 -3.37 16.85
C ALA A 166 8.51 -3.75 15.62
N ARG A 167 8.64 -5.04 15.37
CA ARG A 167 9.31 -5.58 14.19
C ARG A 167 8.35 -5.55 12.99
N VAL A 168 8.09 -4.35 12.49
CA VAL A 168 7.20 -4.09 11.35
C VAL A 168 7.98 -3.45 10.23
N LEU A 169 7.88 -4.01 9.03
CA LEU A 169 8.39 -3.40 7.80
C LEU A 169 7.23 -3.05 6.87
N ASN A 170 7.07 -1.76 6.60
CA ASN A 170 6.01 -1.26 5.74
C ASN A 170 6.50 -1.20 4.29
N ILE A 171 5.72 -1.76 3.36
CA ILE A 171 6.07 -1.86 1.94
C ILE A 171 4.89 -1.45 1.05
N CYS A 172 5.20 -1.07 -0.19
CA CYS A 172 4.22 -0.73 -1.20
C CYS A 172 4.63 -1.27 -2.57
N ASP A 173 3.65 -1.77 -3.35
CA ASP A 173 3.88 -2.28 -4.71
C ASP A 173 4.07 -1.16 -5.74
N MET A 174 3.67 0.07 -5.46
CA MET A 174 3.65 1.12 -6.48
C MET A 174 5.03 1.45 -7.05
N PRO A 175 6.09 1.68 -6.25
CA PRO A 175 7.43 1.88 -6.79
C PRO A 175 7.93 0.65 -7.56
N VAL A 176 7.59 -0.54 -7.07
CA VAL A 176 7.99 -1.81 -7.70
C VAL A 176 7.27 -2.02 -9.03
N ALA A 177 5.99 -1.63 -9.14
CA ALA A 177 5.26 -1.63 -10.40
C ALA A 177 5.86 -0.64 -11.41
N ALA A 178 6.29 0.56 -10.95
CA ALA A 178 7.03 1.50 -11.78
C ALA A 178 8.36 0.90 -12.26
N MET A 179 9.12 0.23 -11.38
CA MET A 179 10.37 -0.47 -11.76
C MET A 179 10.10 -1.61 -12.76
N ARG A 180 8.97 -2.33 -12.61
CA ARG A 180 8.58 -3.37 -13.58
C ARG A 180 8.35 -2.78 -14.98
N ASN A 181 7.66 -1.64 -15.06
CA ASN A 181 7.45 -0.94 -16.34
C ASN A 181 8.75 -0.37 -16.90
N MET A 182 9.63 0.20 -16.06
CA MET A 182 10.96 0.62 -16.50
C MET A 182 11.77 -0.55 -17.06
N GLY A 183 11.78 -1.67 -16.35
CA GLY A 183 12.45 -2.89 -16.81
C GLY A 183 11.90 -3.40 -18.16
N ALA A 184 10.57 -3.42 -18.32
CA ALA A 184 9.93 -3.82 -19.57
C ALA A 184 10.30 -2.89 -20.74
N ILE A 185 10.38 -1.56 -20.50
CA ILE A 185 10.83 -0.57 -21.50
C ILE A 185 12.30 -0.81 -21.88
N LEU A 186 13.15 -1.13 -20.91
CA LEU A 186 14.58 -1.34 -21.10
C LEU A 186 14.94 -2.77 -21.53
N GLY A 187 13.95 -3.69 -21.60
CA GLY A 187 14.17 -5.09 -21.96
C GLY A 187 14.89 -5.91 -20.89
N VAL A 188 14.78 -5.54 -19.60
CA VAL A 188 15.44 -6.22 -18.48
C VAL A 188 14.46 -6.56 -17.36
N ASP A 189 14.77 -7.60 -16.57
CA ASP A 189 14.01 -7.89 -15.35
C ASP A 189 14.15 -6.73 -14.34
N ARG A 190 13.07 -6.39 -13.64
CA ARG A 190 13.07 -5.32 -12.62
C ARG A 190 14.14 -5.51 -11.54
N ARG A 191 14.50 -6.76 -11.21
CA ARG A 191 15.52 -7.10 -10.20
C ARG A 191 16.94 -6.71 -10.62
N LYS A 192 17.15 -6.41 -11.92
CA LYS A 192 18.42 -5.87 -12.42
C LYS A 192 18.51 -4.35 -12.33
N LEU A 193 17.39 -3.70 -11.98
CA LEU A 193 17.38 -2.26 -11.79
C LEU A 193 17.88 -1.92 -10.39
N GLU A 194 18.95 -1.13 -10.31
CA GLU A 194 19.33 -0.45 -9.11
C GLU A 194 18.87 1.01 -9.20
N VAL A 195 17.97 1.41 -8.29
CA VAL A 195 17.36 2.73 -8.36
C VAL A 195 17.76 3.59 -7.17
N ASP A 196 17.99 4.88 -7.40
CA ASP A 196 17.99 5.89 -6.36
C ASP A 196 16.63 6.56 -6.34
N TYR A 197 16.09 6.70 -5.14
CA TYR A 197 14.75 7.20 -4.91
C TYR A 197 14.68 7.97 -3.60
N PHE A 198 13.87 9.00 -3.55
CA PHE A 198 13.52 9.70 -2.32
C PHE A 198 12.04 10.06 -2.31
N GLY A 199 11.45 10.05 -1.13
CA GLY A 199 10.08 10.54 -0.95
C GLY A 199 9.40 10.03 0.29
N LEU A 200 8.06 10.15 0.25
CA LEU A 200 7.13 9.46 1.13
C LEU A 200 6.38 8.42 0.29
N ASN A 201 5.66 7.51 0.93
CA ASN A 201 4.87 6.55 0.17
C ASN A 201 3.85 7.27 -0.73
N HIS A 202 3.77 6.89 -2.00
CA HIS A 202 2.96 7.53 -3.05
C HIS A 202 3.37 8.98 -3.40
N PHE A 203 4.47 9.47 -2.84
CA PHE A 203 4.88 10.87 -2.99
C PHE A 203 6.40 10.98 -3.07
N GLY A 204 7.00 10.51 -4.18
CA GLY A 204 8.44 10.45 -4.32
C GLY A 204 8.93 10.42 -5.77
N TRP A 205 10.25 10.36 -5.94
CA TRP A 205 10.92 10.49 -7.23
C TRP A 205 12.12 9.56 -7.37
N PHE A 206 12.25 8.94 -8.55
CA PHE A 206 13.45 8.22 -8.96
C PHE A 206 14.46 9.24 -9.53
N THR A 207 15.66 9.26 -8.99
CA THR A 207 16.74 10.18 -9.40
C THR A 207 17.74 9.53 -10.32
N ARG A 208 17.92 8.21 -10.22
CA ARG A 208 18.72 7.38 -11.13
C ARG A 208 18.08 6.02 -11.29
N VAL A 209 18.30 5.40 -12.45
CA VAL A 209 17.89 4.04 -12.75
C VAL A 209 19.07 3.34 -13.41
N LEU A 210 19.80 2.55 -12.64
CA LEU A 210 21.01 1.89 -13.11
C LEU A 210 20.68 0.47 -13.63
N VAL A 211 21.28 0.13 -14.78
CA VAL A 211 21.36 -1.23 -15.32
C VAL A 211 22.83 -1.52 -15.59
N ASP A 212 23.38 -2.52 -14.95
CA ASP A 212 24.81 -2.90 -15.07
C ASP A 212 25.74 -1.67 -14.84
N GLY A 213 25.39 -0.77 -13.91
CA GLY A 213 26.13 0.43 -13.54
C GLY A 213 25.92 1.64 -14.46
N GLU A 214 25.17 1.52 -15.55
CA GLU A 214 24.85 2.62 -16.47
C GLU A 214 23.51 3.27 -16.11
N ASP A 215 23.46 4.62 -16.02
CA ASP A 215 22.21 5.33 -15.75
C ASP A 215 21.32 5.40 -16.99
N LYS A 216 20.20 4.72 -16.93
CA LYS A 216 19.18 4.63 -17.98
C LYS A 216 18.06 5.65 -17.85
N LEU A 217 18.08 6.52 -16.86
CA LEU A 217 17.06 7.56 -16.70
C LEU A 217 16.96 8.51 -17.93
N PRO A 218 18.08 8.92 -18.59
CA PRO A 218 18.00 9.70 -19.83
C PRO A 218 17.31 8.97 -20.99
N GLU A 219 17.47 7.64 -21.09
CA GLU A 219 16.80 6.80 -22.10
C GLU A 219 15.30 6.70 -21.78
N LEU A 220 14.96 6.42 -20.53
CA LEU A 220 13.57 6.37 -20.06
C LEU A 220 12.83 7.68 -20.30
N ARG A 221 13.47 8.85 -20.08
CA ARG A 221 12.88 10.18 -20.35
C ARG A 221 12.47 10.32 -21.82
N LYS A 222 13.33 9.92 -22.76
CA LYS A 222 13.02 9.97 -24.20
C LYS A 222 11.84 9.07 -24.57
N HIS A 223 11.73 7.93 -23.92
CA HIS A 223 10.63 7.00 -24.12
C HIS A 223 9.31 7.56 -23.52
N ILE A 224 9.37 8.03 -22.26
CA ILE A 224 8.21 8.57 -21.53
C ILE A 224 7.62 9.80 -22.24
N ALA A 225 8.44 10.64 -22.84
CA ALA A 225 7.97 11.77 -23.64
C ALA A 225 7.06 11.38 -24.81
N LYS A 226 7.10 10.12 -25.25
CA LYS A 226 6.27 9.60 -26.34
C LYS A 226 5.10 8.76 -25.84
N PHE A 227 5.35 7.86 -24.89
CA PHE A 227 4.43 6.78 -24.54
C PHE A 227 3.96 6.79 -23.06
N GLY A 228 4.47 7.70 -22.22
CA GLY A 228 4.33 7.57 -20.76
C GLY A 228 5.21 6.44 -20.22
N LEU A 229 4.96 5.98 -19.01
CA LEU A 229 5.70 4.85 -18.41
C LEU A 229 5.06 3.51 -18.80
N LEU A 230 4.95 3.27 -20.10
CA LEU A 230 4.40 2.08 -20.74
C LEU A 230 5.33 1.65 -21.86
N THR A 231 5.38 0.36 -22.16
CA THR A 231 6.01 -0.10 -23.42
C THR A 231 5.22 0.45 -24.61
N GLU A 232 5.86 0.55 -25.78
CA GLU A 232 5.20 1.05 -26.99
C GLU A 232 3.95 0.25 -27.34
N ASP A 233 4.03 -1.08 -27.23
CA ASP A 233 2.89 -1.96 -27.50
C ASP A 233 1.74 -1.76 -26.50
N ALA A 234 2.06 -1.69 -25.20
CA ALA A 234 1.06 -1.41 -24.17
C ALA A 234 0.41 -0.02 -24.32
N ALA A 235 1.17 0.97 -24.78
CA ALA A 235 0.65 2.31 -25.06
C ALA A 235 -0.30 2.36 -26.26
N LYS A 236 -0.15 1.44 -27.21
CA LYS A 236 -1.01 1.30 -28.41
C LYS A 236 -2.20 0.37 -28.18
N THR A 237 -2.17 -0.45 -27.14
CA THR A 237 -3.26 -1.41 -26.84
C THR A 237 -4.51 -0.66 -26.44
N ASP A 238 -5.66 -1.10 -26.98
CA ASP A 238 -6.96 -0.58 -26.60
C ASP A 238 -7.19 -0.78 -25.10
N PRO A 239 -7.63 0.25 -24.37
CA PRO A 239 -7.99 0.15 -22.94
C PRO A 239 -8.99 -0.96 -22.60
N GLN A 240 -9.73 -1.49 -23.58
CA GLN A 240 -10.67 -2.61 -23.38
C GLN A 240 -9.95 -3.94 -23.03
N HIS A 241 -8.66 -4.09 -23.36
CA HIS A 241 -7.88 -5.30 -23.10
C HIS A 241 -6.93 -5.17 -21.90
N SER A 242 -6.85 -4.00 -21.27
CA SER A 242 -6.07 -3.75 -20.06
C SER A 242 -6.93 -2.96 -19.07
N ASP A 243 -6.56 -2.96 -17.77
CA ASP A 243 -7.26 -2.10 -16.80
C ASP A 243 -7.08 -0.61 -17.20
N PRO A 244 -8.15 0.10 -17.66
CA PRO A 244 -8.03 1.45 -18.21
C PRO A 244 -7.48 2.45 -17.22
N SER A 245 -7.76 2.26 -15.93
CA SER A 245 -7.31 3.10 -14.82
C SER A 245 -5.78 3.08 -14.71
N TRP A 246 -5.16 1.90 -14.82
CA TRP A 246 -3.71 1.77 -14.77
C TRP A 246 -3.01 2.33 -16.01
N VAL A 247 -3.54 2.09 -17.21
CA VAL A 247 -3.00 2.67 -18.44
C VAL A 247 -2.99 4.19 -18.36
N LYS A 248 -4.08 4.81 -17.86
CA LYS A 248 -4.16 6.25 -17.65
C LYS A 248 -3.13 6.72 -16.62
N THR A 249 -2.99 6.00 -15.50
CA THR A 249 -2.00 6.31 -14.45
C THR A 249 -0.58 6.37 -15.02
N TRP A 250 -0.18 5.39 -15.83
CA TRP A 250 1.16 5.36 -16.43
C TRP A 250 1.36 6.42 -17.51
N ARG A 251 0.31 6.78 -18.26
CA ARG A 251 0.35 7.88 -19.24
C ARG A 251 0.48 9.24 -18.59
N ASN A 252 -0.13 9.44 -17.43
CA ASN A 252 -0.11 10.72 -16.72
C ASN A 252 1.27 11.09 -16.13
N ILE A 253 2.24 10.19 -16.18
CA ILE A 253 3.64 10.53 -15.89
C ILE A 253 4.21 11.51 -16.93
N LYS A 254 3.79 11.36 -18.20
CA LYS A 254 4.30 12.22 -19.29
C LYS A 254 4.10 13.72 -19.01
N PRO A 255 2.88 14.26 -18.79
CA PRO A 255 2.70 15.69 -18.55
C PRO A 255 3.47 16.21 -17.31
N ILE A 256 3.71 15.36 -16.30
CA ILE A 256 4.56 15.75 -15.16
C ILE A 256 6.01 15.88 -15.63
N MET A 257 6.52 14.90 -16.37
CA MET A 257 7.89 14.91 -16.90
C MET A 257 8.13 16.00 -17.95
N ASP A 258 7.11 16.38 -18.72
CA ASP A 258 7.21 17.50 -19.69
C ASP A 258 7.46 18.83 -18.99
N ASN A 259 6.96 19.02 -17.75
CA ASN A 259 7.12 20.23 -16.95
C ASN A 259 8.28 20.16 -15.94
N PHE A 260 8.55 18.96 -15.39
CA PHE A 260 9.56 18.71 -14.37
C PHE A 260 10.45 17.53 -14.77
N PRO A 261 11.34 17.68 -15.76
CA PRO A 261 12.06 16.57 -16.39
C PRO A 261 13.23 16.02 -15.57
N GLU A 262 13.58 16.62 -14.44
CA GLU A 262 14.80 16.27 -13.70
C GLU A 262 14.73 14.86 -13.11
N TYR A 263 13.60 14.51 -12.46
CA TYR A 263 13.41 13.23 -11.80
C TYR A 263 12.13 12.55 -12.29
N LEU A 264 12.15 11.21 -12.34
CA LEU A 264 10.96 10.43 -12.71
C LEU A 264 10.02 10.31 -11.50
N PRO A 265 8.79 10.87 -11.59
CA PRO A 265 7.86 10.88 -10.46
C PRO A 265 7.28 9.50 -10.18
N ASN A 266 6.96 9.23 -8.90
CA ASN A 266 6.00 8.19 -8.55
C ASN A 266 4.66 8.47 -9.26
N PRO A 267 4.02 7.46 -9.87
CA PRO A 267 2.78 7.65 -10.64
C PRO A 267 1.64 8.32 -9.88
N TYR A 268 1.61 8.18 -8.54
CA TYR A 268 0.57 8.80 -7.72
C TYR A 268 0.76 10.30 -7.49
N LEU A 269 1.90 10.86 -7.87
CA LEU A 269 2.08 12.33 -7.88
C LEU A 269 1.11 13.04 -8.82
N GLN A 270 0.49 12.34 -9.80
CA GLN A 270 -0.58 12.89 -10.62
C GLN A 270 -1.73 13.47 -9.80
N TYR A 271 -2.11 12.81 -8.69
CA TYR A 271 -3.21 13.27 -7.82
C TYR A 271 -2.90 14.58 -7.12
N TYR A 272 -1.62 14.83 -6.83
CA TYR A 272 -1.15 16.01 -6.10
C TYR A 272 -0.72 17.16 -7.02
N LEU A 273 -0.23 16.84 -8.22
CA LEU A 273 0.30 17.83 -9.16
C LEU A 273 -0.71 18.26 -10.23
N MET A 274 -1.72 17.44 -10.50
CA MET A 274 -2.75 17.69 -11.51
C MET A 274 -4.17 17.39 -10.96
N PRO A 275 -4.53 17.84 -9.73
CA PRO A 275 -5.78 17.43 -9.09
C PRO A 275 -7.02 17.78 -9.92
N ASN A 276 -7.08 18.96 -10.53
CA ASN A 276 -8.22 19.39 -11.34
C ASN A 276 -8.46 18.46 -12.53
N GLN A 277 -7.40 18.14 -13.27
CA GLN A 277 -7.48 17.20 -14.39
C GLN A 277 -7.95 15.80 -13.95
N ILE A 278 -7.54 15.36 -12.76
CA ILE A 278 -7.97 14.07 -12.21
C ILE A 278 -9.47 14.11 -11.89
N VAL A 279 -9.94 15.15 -11.19
CA VAL A 279 -11.35 15.31 -10.79
C VAL A 279 -12.27 15.37 -12.01
N GLU A 280 -11.91 16.14 -13.04
CA GLU A 280 -12.67 16.26 -14.30
C GLU A 280 -12.93 14.90 -14.98
N HIS A 281 -12.10 13.90 -14.70
CA HIS A 281 -12.20 12.58 -15.30
C HIS A 281 -12.72 11.51 -14.32
N GLN A 282 -13.01 11.85 -13.08
CA GLN A 282 -13.60 10.94 -12.10
C GLN A 282 -15.13 11.04 -12.11
N ASN A 283 -15.80 9.91 -11.96
CA ASN A 283 -17.25 9.86 -11.85
C ASN A 283 -17.63 9.71 -10.37
N PRO A 284 -18.30 10.69 -9.74
CA PRO A 284 -18.68 10.60 -8.34
C PRO A 284 -19.73 9.51 -8.05
N ASP A 285 -20.48 9.06 -9.06
CA ASP A 285 -21.49 8.00 -8.90
C ASP A 285 -20.88 6.59 -9.06
N TYR A 286 -19.77 6.48 -9.81
CA TYR A 286 -19.13 5.20 -10.10
C TYR A 286 -17.60 5.35 -10.07
N THR A 287 -17.04 5.14 -8.88
CA THR A 287 -15.61 5.32 -8.62
C THR A 287 -14.81 4.02 -8.83
N ARG A 288 -13.49 4.08 -8.61
CA ARG A 288 -12.62 2.91 -8.66
C ARG A 288 -13.03 1.82 -7.66
N ALA A 289 -13.59 2.19 -6.51
CA ALA A 289 -14.16 1.24 -5.56
C ALA A 289 -15.24 0.38 -6.21
N ASN A 290 -16.17 1.02 -6.93
CA ASN A 290 -17.25 0.34 -7.65
C ASN A 290 -16.72 -0.56 -8.78
N GLU A 291 -15.70 -0.13 -9.53
CA GLU A 291 -15.05 -0.95 -10.54
C GLU A 291 -14.46 -2.23 -9.95
N VAL A 292 -13.78 -2.12 -8.80
CA VAL A 292 -13.17 -3.28 -8.13
C VAL A 292 -14.21 -4.23 -7.57
N MET A 293 -15.26 -3.71 -6.88
CA MET A 293 -16.36 -4.52 -6.36
C MET A 293 -17.10 -5.28 -7.45
N ASN A 294 -17.49 -4.57 -8.52
CA ASN A 294 -18.26 -5.16 -9.62
C ASN A 294 -17.42 -6.00 -10.59
N GLY A 295 -16.11 -5.81 -10.58
CA GLY A 295 -15.16 -6.50 -11.45
C GLY A 295 -14.45 -7.65 -10.73
N ARG A 296 -13.23 -7.36 -10.24
CA ARG A 296 -12.31 -8.36 -9.67
C ARG A 296 -12.91 -9.11 -8.49
N GLU A 297 -13.53 -8.42 -7.54
CA GLU A 297 -14.07 -9.05 -6.34
C GLU A 297 -15.21 -10.00 -6.70
N LYS A 298 -16.19 -9.52 -7.46
CA LYS A 298 -17.31 -10.34 -7.91
C LYS A 298 -16.86 -11.57 -8.70
N LYS A 299 -15.87 -11.41 -9.59
CA LYS A 299 -15.32 -12.55 -10.36
C LYS A 299 -14.66 -13.59 -9.48
N LEU A 300 -13.85 -13.14 -8.49
CA LEU A 300 -13.19 -14.07 -7.58
C LEU A 300 -14.19 -14.83 -6.70
N PHE A 301 -15.18 -14.15 -6.14
CA PHE A 301 -16.19 -14.80 -5.31
C PHE A 301 -17.06 -15.78 -6.10
N ALA A 302 -17.45 -15.42 -7.33
CA ALA A 302 -18.18 -16.33 -8.20
C ALA A 302 -17.36 -17.59 -8.51
N ALA A 303 -16.06 -17.44 -8.86
CA ALA A 303 -15.17 -18.55 -9.10
C ALA A 303 -14.93 -19.42 -7.86
N ALA A 304 -14.81 -18.80 -6.68
CA ALA A 304 -14.66 -19.51 -5.42
C ALA A 304 -15.90 -20.33 -5.06
N GLU A 305 -17.10 -19.78 -5.24
CA GLU A 305 -18.35 -20.50 -5.02
C GLU A 305 -18.53 -21.66 -6.03
N GLU A 306 -18.23 -21.46 -7.30
CA GLU A 306 -18.25 -22.52 -8.31
C GLU A 306 -17.27 -23.64 -7.95
N TYR A 307 -16.05 -23.28 -7.51
CA TYR A 307 -15.05 -24.25 -7.05
C TYR A 307 -15.54 -25.08 -5.85
N LYS A 308 -16.22 -24.48 -4.88
CA LYS A 308 -16.80 -25.20 -3.72
C LYS A 308 -17.81 -26.27 -4.17
N HIS A 309 -18.61 -25.99 -5.21
CA HIS A 309 -19.64 -26.89 -5.67
C HIS A 309 -19.13 -27.96 -6.64
N THR A 310 -18.17 -27.63 -7.46
CA THR A 310 -17.70 -28.48 -8.57
C THR A 310 -16.33 -29.13 -8.32
N GLY A 311 -15.52 -28.58 -7.42
CA GLY A 311 -14.12 -28.95 -7.24
C GLY A 311 -13.20 -28.48 -8.41
N ILE A 312 -13.73 -27.70 -9.35
CA ILE A 312 -13.03 -27.22 -10.54
C ILE A 312 -13.08 -25.71 -10.57
N LEU A 313 -11.93 -25.05 -10.67
CA LEU A 313 -11.88 -23.61 -10.95
C LEU A 313 -12.30 -23.36 -12.41
N PRO A 314 -13.14 -22.34 -12.66
CA PRO A 314 -13.51 -22.01 -14.04
C PRO A 314 -12.27 -21.72 -14.91
N ASP A 315 -12.25 -22.22 -16.14
CA ASP A 315 -11.13 -22.05 -17.08
C ASP A 315 -10.77 -20.57 -17.33
N ALA A 316 -11.76 -19.69 -17.26
CA ALA A 316 -11.57 -18.25 -17.38
C ALA A 316 -10.97 -17.59 -16.14
N PHE A 317 -10.84 -18.32 -15.01
CA PHE A 317 -10.30 -17.79 -13.77
C PHE A 317 -8.90 -18.33 -13.51
N HIS A 318 -7.91 -17.46 -13.67
CA HIS A 318 -6.53 -17.78 -13.37
C HIS A 318 -6.03 -16.99 -12.17
N VAL A 319 -5.48 -17.70 -11.17
CA VAL A 319 -4.74 -17.06 -10.07
C VAL A 319 -3.40 -16.61 -10.62
N GLY A 320 -3.25 -15.31 -10.86
CA GLY A 320 -1.98 -14.69 -11.22
C GLY A 320 -1.01 -14.61 -10.04
N VAL A 321 0.28 -14.49 -10.33
CA VAL A 321 1.29 -14.15 -9.33
C VAL A 321 1.08 -12.70 -8.92
N HIS A 322 0.97 -12.44 -7.60
CA HIS A 322 0.79 -11.10 -7.05
C HIS A 322 1.58 -10.95 -5.76
N GLY A 323 2.10 -9.74 -5.48
CA GLY A 323 2.85 -9.52 -4.26
C GLY A 323 4.21 -10.23 -4.23
N GLU A 324 4.88 -10.46 -5.38
CA GLU A 324 6.25 -11.01 -5.40
C GLU A 324 7.20 -10.22 -4.50
N PHE A 325 6.97 -8.92 -4.38
CA PHE A 325 7.81 -8.04 -3.60
C PHE A 325 7.78 -8.35 -2.10
N ILE A 326 6.62 -8.74 -1.55
CA ILE A 326 6.54 -9.13 -0.13
C ILE A 326 7.37 -10.38 0.14
N VAL A 327 7.45 -11.30 -0.84
CA VAL A 327 8.28 -12.50 -0.74
C VAL A 327 9.77 -12.16 -0.86
N ASP A 328 10.16 -11.25 -1.77
CA ASP A 328 11.56 -10.78 -1.89
C ASP A 328 12.03 -10.17 -0.55
N VAL A 329 11.20 -9.33 0.06
CA VAL A 329 11.47 -8.71 1.36
C VAL A 329 11.55 -9.74 2.49
N ALA A 330 10.59 -10.69 2.55
CA ALA A 330 10.57 -11.74 3.54
C ALA A 330 11.81 -12.65 3.44
N CYS A 331 12.27 -13.00 2.23
CA CYS A 331 13.53 -13.73 2.03
C CYS A 331 14.73 -12.93 2.58
N SER A 332 14.77 -11.62 2.31
CA SER A 332 15.86 -10.76 2.81
C SER A 332 15.90 -10.72 4.35
N LEU A 333 14.75 -10.62 5.00
CA LEU A 333 14.61 -10.67 6.46
C LEU A 333 15.00 -12.06 7.02
N ALA A 334 14.50 -13.13 6.39
CA ALA A 334 14.71 -14.51 6.86
C ALA A 334 16.18 -14.93 6.80
N PHE A 335 16.86 -14.62 5.70
CA PHE A 335 18.17 -15.14 5.39
C PHE A 335 19.29 -14.09 5.41
N ASN A 336 18.99 -12.88 5.88
CA ASN A 336 19.98 -11.78 5.94
C ASN A 336 20.64 -11.49 4.58
N LEU A 337 19.84 -11.48 3.51
CA LEU A 337 20.39 -11.38 2.14
C LEU A 337 20.98 -10.00 1.83
N ARG A 338 20.67 -8.98 2.64
CA ARG A 338 21.10 -7.58 2.44
C ARG A 338 20.76 -7.05 1.04
N GLN A 339 19.62 -7.49 0.50
CA GLN A 339 19.14 -6.99 -0.78
C GLN A 339 18.59 -5.58 -0.61
N ARG A 340 18.76 -4.77 -1.65
CA ARG A 340 18.30 -3.38 -1.69
C ARG A 340 16.85 -3.34 -2.18
N HIS A 341 15.98 -2.78 -1.33
CA HIS A 341 14.56 -2.62 -1.60
C HIS A 341 14.09 -1.20 -1.32
N LEU A 342 13.02 -0.75 -2.00
CA LEU A 342 12.32 0.49 -1.66
C LEU A 342 11.30 0.18 -0.57
N VAL A 343 11.49 0.76 0.62
CA VAL A 343 10.65 0.49 1.80
C VAL A 343 10.44 1.75 2.61
N MET A 344 9.40 1.76 3.42
CA MET A 344 9.14 2.85 4.36
C MET A 344 9.92 2.61 5.66
N VAL A 345 10.70 3.61 6.02
CA VAL A 345 11.59 3.58 7.20
C VAL A 345 11.60 4.94 7.91
N GLU A 346 12.01 4.94 9.16
CA GLU A 346 12.38 6.17 9.84
C GLU A 346 13.59 6.80 9.12
N ASN A 347 13.55 8.10 8.87
CA ASN A 347 14.54 8.82 8.06
C ASN A 347 15.97 8.68 8.59
N ARG A 348 16.18 8.86 9.89
CA ARG A 348 17.51 8.76 10.54
C ARG A 348 18.63 9.48 9.79
N GLY A 349 18.27 10.56 9.08
CA GLY A 349 19.20 11.35 8.27
C GLY A 349 19.47 10.81 6.87
N ALA A 350 18.74 9.82 6.38
CA ALA A 350 18.83 9.35 4.99
C ALA A 350 18.55 10.51 4.02
N ILE A 351 17.48 11.27 4.25
CA ILE A 351 17.20 12.57 3.61
C ILE A 351 17.60 13.65 4.60
N THR A 352 18.70 14.34 4.32
CA THR A 352 19.38 15.22 5.29
C THR A 352 18.54 16.43 5.72
N ASN A 353 17.69 16.95 4.85
CA ASN A 353 16.86 18.14 5.08
C ASN A 353 15.38 17.83 5.36
N LEU A 354 15.07 16.61 5.81
CA LEU A 354 13.81 16.25 6.44
C LEU A 354 14.02 15.91 7.93
N PRO A 355 12.96 15.96 8.77
CA PRO A 355 13.07 15.59 10.17
C PRO A 355 13.66 14.18 10.37
N TYR A 356 14.47 14.03 11.41
CA TYR A 356 15.20 12.79 11.68
C TYR A 356 14.26 11.60 11.92
N ASP A 357 13.13 11.85 12.54
CA ASP A 357 12.10 10.89 12.90
C ASP A 357 10.96 10.77 11.88
N ALA A 358 11.04 11.45 10.72
CA ALA A 358 10.05 11.31 9.66
C ALA A 358 10.02 9.88 9.11
N VAL A 359 8.85 9.38 8.74
CA VAL A 359 8.74 8.16 7.93
C VAL A 359 8.95 8.55 6.47
N VAL A 360 9.95 7.96 5.83
CA VAL A 360 10.31 8.20 4.43
C VAL A 360 10.32 6.89 3.64
N GLU A 361 10.09 6.97 2.32
CA GLU A 361 10.28 5.84 1.41
C GLU A 361 11.59 6.05 0.65
N VAL A 362 12.55 5.19 0.92
CA VAL A 362 13.91 5.25 0.36
C VAL A 362 14.44 3.84 0.09
N PRO A 363 15.48 3.68 -0.74
CA PRO A 363 16.20 2.43 -0.81
C PRO A 363 16.81 2.06 0.54
N ALA A 364 16.66 0.80 0.95
CA ALA A 364 17.29 0.27 2.15
C ALA A 364 17.83 -1.14 1.90
N TYR A 365 18.92 -1.49 2.54
CA TYR A 365 19.39 -2.87 2.61
C TYR A 365 18.61 -3.61 3.70
N ILE A 366 17.93 -4.68 3.32
CA ILE A 366 17.12 -5.44 4.28
C ILE A 366 17.97 -6.56 4.90
N THR A 367 18.15 -6.47 6.22
CA THR A 367 18.86 -7.45 7.04
C THR A 367 17.89 -8.22 7.93
N SER A 368 18.36 -9.28 8.60
CA SER A 368 17.56 -10.01 9.60
C SER A 368 17.13 -9.13 10.79
N GLU A 369 17.83 -8.02 11.03
CA GLU A 369 17.52 -7.06 12.10
C GLU A 369 16.66 -5.88 11.61
N GLY A 370 16.32 -5.86 10.32
CA GLY A 370 15.48 -4.85 9.70
C GLY A 370 16.17 -4.02 8.61
N PRO A 371 15.56 -2.91 8.21
CA PRO A 371 16.07 -2.09 7.14
C PRO A 371 17.23 -1.19 7.58
N GLU A 372 18.25 -1.11 6.74
CA GLU A 372 19.35 -0.14 6.82
C GLU A 372 19.18 0.87 5.67
N PRO A 373 18.65 2.09 5.90
CA PRO A 373 18.37 3.05 4.84
C PRO A 373 19.64 3.53 4.14
N VAL A 374 19.57 3.63 2.82
CA VAL A 374 20.64 4.20 2.01
C VAL A 374 20.57 5.72 2.13
N ARG A 375 21.74 6.36 2.32
CA ARG A 375 21.81 7.81 2.37
C ARG A 375 21.49 8.43 1.02
N VAL A 376 20.46 9.27 0.97
CA VAL A 376 20.04 10.06 -0.20
C VAL A 376 20.77 11.42 -0.24
N GLY A 377 20.95 12.05 0.93
CA GLY A 377 21.54 13.38 1.05
C GLY A 377 20.50 14.50 1.03
N LEU A 378 20.87 15.63 0.45
CA LEU A 378 19.98 16.80 0.32
C LEU A 378 19.00 16.63 -0.83
N VAL A 379 17.75 16.90 -0.59
CA VAL A 379 16.68 16.94 -1.60
C VAL A 379 16.50 18.41 -2.04
N PRO A 380 16.35 18.70 -3.35
CA PRO A 380 16.17 20.06 -3.85
C PRO A 380 14.96 20.77 -3.24
N LEU A 381 15.03 22.11 -3.11
CA LEU A 381 14.06 22.93 -2.39
C LEU A 381 12.60 22.67 -2.82
N PHE A 382 12.33 22.55 -4.12
CA PHE A 382 10.97 22.28 -4.62
C PHE A 382 10.41 20.98 -4.05
N HIS A 383 11.16 19.90 -4.15
CA HIS A 383 10.78 18.59 -3.66
C HIS A 383 10.71 18.55 -2.13
N GLN A 384 11.69 19.16 -1.45
CA GLN A 384 11.69 19.28 0.02
C GLN A 384 10.41 19.94 0.54
N THR A 385 9.99 21.07 -0.06
CA THR A 385 8.80 21.80 0.37
C THR A 385 7.54 20.96 0.19
N LEU A 386 7.43 20.24 -0.93
CA LEU A 386 6.31 19.32 -1.17
C LEU A 386 6.28 18.18 -0.16
N LEU A 387 7.44 17.57 0.12
CA LEU A 387 7.57 16.50 1.11
C LEU A 387 7.23 16.97 2.51
N GLN A 388 7.71 18.15 2.92
CA GLN A 388 7.42 18.70 4.25
C GLN A 388 5.93 18.99 4.45
N GLN A 389 5.25 19.52 3.43
CA GLN A 389 3.80 19.76 3.50
C GLN A 389 3.02 18.44 3.64
N GLN A 390 3.33 17.44 2.82
CA GLN A 390 2.66 16.12 2.88
C GLN A 390 2.97 15.42 4.21
N LEU A 391 4.22 15.44 4.66
CA LEU A 391 4.63 14.86 5.93
C LEU A 391 3.88 15.49 7.12
N ALA A 392 3.76 16.82 7.14
CA ALA A 392 3.02 17.52 8.18
C ALA A 392 1.53 17.12 8.20
N SER A 393 0.90 16.98 7.02
CA SER A 393 -0.47 16.48 6.91
C SER A 393 -0.61 15.07 7.51
N GLU A 394 0.29 14.15 7.19
CA GLU A 394 0.27 12.77 7.71
C GLU A 394 0.54 12.71 9.22
N GLN A 395 1.50 13.47 9.71
CA GLN A 395 1.84 13.52 11.14
C GLN A 395 0.71 14.09 12.00
N LEU A 396 0.08 15.20 11.56
CA LEU A 396 -1.09 15.77 12.23
C LEU A 396 -2.27 14.81 12.26
N LEU A 397 -2.45 14.02 11.20
CA LEU A 397 -3.49 12.99 11.17
C LEU A 397 -3.26 11.90 12.22
N VAL A 398 -2.01 11.45 12.36
CA VAL A 398 -1.64 10.48 13.40
C VAL A 398 -1.85 11.06 14.80
N GLU A 399 -1.48 12.33 15.01
CA GLU A 399 -1.77 13.02 16.28
C GLU A 399 -3.27 13.13 16.54
N ALA A 400 -4.06 13.46 15.51
CA ALA A 400 -5.51 13.49 15.61
C ALA A 400 -6.10 12.15 16.05
N THR A 401 -5.52 11.03 15.53
CA THR A 401 -5.92 9.67 15.92
C THR A 401 -5.61 9.40 17.40
N ILE A 402 -4.39 9.75 17.84
CA ILE A 402 -3.92 9.46 19.20
C ILE A 402 -4.69 10.29 20.24
N GLU A 403 -4.96 11.55 19.92
CA GLU A 403 -5.56 12.51 20.85
C GLU A 403 -7.09 12.61 20.72
N GLY A 404 -7.68 12.05 19.65
CA GLY A 404 -9.10 12.26 19.33
C GLY A 404 -9.39 13.71 18.95
N SER A 405 -8.43 14.44 18.35
CA SER A 405 -8.51 15.87 18.11
C SER A 405 -9.09 16.22 16.75
N TYR A 406 -10.28 16.83 16.74
CA TYR A 406 -10.89 17.38 15.53
C TYR A 406 -10.03 18.48 14.90
N GLU A 407 -9.46 19.37 15.72
CA GLU A 407 -8.62 20.47 15.23
C GLU A 407 -7.40 19.94 14.43
N LYS A 408 -6.68 18.95 14.98
CA LYS A 408 -5.54 18.34 14.28
C LYS A 408 -5.96 17.61 13.01
N ALA A 409 -7.11 16.93 13.01
CA ALA A 409 -7.66 16.34 11.81
C ALA A 409 -7.97 17.41 10.75
N LEU A 410 -8.59 18.52 11.12
CA LEU A 410 -8.86 19.64 10.22
C LEU A 410 -7.57 20.26 9.67
N GLN A 411 -6.54 20.43 10.51
CA GLN A 411 -5.22 20.90 10.08
C GLN A 411 -4.59 19.93 9.06
N ALA A 412 -4.66 18.62 9.32
CA ALA A 412 -4.15 17.59 8.41
C ALA A 412 -4.84 17.67 7.03
N PHE A 413 -6.17 17.75 7.01
CA PHE A 413 -6.94 17.88 5.76
C PHE A 413 -6.64 19.19 5.03
N THR A 414 -6.51 20.30 5.77
CA THR A 414 -6.18 21.62 5.19
C THR A 414 -4.79 21.65 4.56
N LEU A 415 -3.81 20.96 5.14
CA LEU A 415 -2.46 20.87 4.59
C LEU A 415 -2.36 19.90 3.41
N ASN A 416 -3.33 19.02 3.20
CA ASN A 416 -3.26 18.10 2.08
C ASN A 416 -3.34 18.87 0.76
N ARG A 417 -2.35 18.65 -0.11
CA ARG A 417 -2.19 19.40 -1.36
C ARG A 417 -3.36 19.28 -2.34
N THR A 418 -4.17 18.23 -2.22
CA THR A 418 -5.37 18.05 -3.07
C THR A 418 -6.55 18.89 -2.63
N VAL A 419 -6.51 19.44 -1.42
CA VAL A 419 -7.59 20.23 -0.82
C VAL A 419 -7.30 21.71 -1.03
N PRO A 420 -8.18 22.45 -1.75
CA PRO A 420 -7.86 23.82 -2.15
C PRO A 420 -7.98 24.86 -1.03
N THR A 421 -8.90 24.67 -0.09
CA THR A 421 -9.13 25.63 1.02
C THR A 421 -9.54 24.93 2.32
N MET A 422 -9.46 25.66 3.45
CA MET A 422 -9.93 25.21 4.74
C MET A 422 -11.45 24.88 4.75
N GLU A 423 -12.25 25.60 3.99
CA GLU A 423 -13.69 25.36 3.89
C GLU A 423 -13.97 23.99 3.24
N HIS A 424 -13.22 23.64 2.19
CA HIS A 424 -13.29 22.30 1.59
C HIS A 424 -12.82 21.24 2.58
N ALA A 425 -11.70 21.48 3.28
CA ALA A 425 -11.19 20.57 4.30
C ALA A 425 -12.24 20.28 5.37
N LYS A 426 -12.88 21.34 5.90
CA LYS A 426 -13.92 21.23 6.93
C LYS A 426 -15.14 20.46 6.41
N ALA A 427 -15.68 20.83 5.26
CA ALA A 427 -16.87 20.19 4.70
C ALA A 427 -16.65 18.70 4.43
N ILE A 428 -15.48 18.34 3.88
CA ILE A 428 -15.12 16.94 3.62
C ILE A 428 -14.92 16.18 4.95
N LEU A 429 -14.19 16.75 5.91
CA LEU A 429 -13.92 16.11 7.20
C LEU A 429 -15.22 15.86 7.98
N ASP A 430 -16.13 16.85 8.05
CA ASP A 430 -17.40 16.73 8.75
C ASP A 430 -18.25 15.60 8.16
N GLU A 431 -18.36 15.51 6.84
CA GLU A 431 -19.09 14.43 6.16
C GLU A 431 -18.42 13.06 6.36
N MET A 432 -17.08 13.03 6.34
CA MET A 432 -16.33 11.79 6.62
C MET A 432 -16.47 11.32 8.07
N ILE A 433 -16.56 12.23 9.04
CA ILE A 433 -16.81 11.88 10.45
C ILE A 433 -18.18 11.20 10.59
N GLU A 434 -19.21 11.73 9.93
CA GLU A 434 -20.53 11.09 9.93
C GLU A 434 -20.52 9.69 9.31
N ALA A 435 -19.85 9.55 8.17
CA ALA A 435 -19.74 8.26 7.48
C ALA A 435 -18.91 7.22 8.27
N ASN A 436 -17.97 7.69 9.09
CA ASN A 436 -17.04 6.85 9.87
C ASN A 436 -17.37 6.79 11.37
N ARG A 437 -18.60 7.10 11.79
CA ARG A 437 -18.97 7.15 13.23
C ARG A 437 -18.59 5.92 14.03
N ASP A 438 -18.68 4.74 13.41
CA ASP A 438 -18.39 3.46 14.05
C ASP A 438 -16.88 3.19 14.17
N TYR A 439 -16.06 3.91 13.40
CA TYR A 439 -14.60 3.76 13.36
C TYR A 439 -13.87 4.87 14.13
N TRP A 440 -14.47 6.07 14.26
CA TRP A 440 -13.84 7.25 14.85
C TRP A 440 -14.64 7.83 16.04
N PRO A 441 -14.98 7.05 17.08
CA PRO A 441 -15.85 7.51 18.17
C PRO A 441 -15.28 8.72 18.92
N ALA A 442 -13.95 8.77 19.13
CA ALA A 442 -13.31 9.88 19.82
C ALA A 442 -13.36 11.18 19.00
N LEU A 443 -13.09 11.09 17.70
CA LEU A 443 -13.13 12.23 16.79
C LEU A 443 -14.57 12.73 16.58
N GLN A 444 -15.54 11.82 16.49
CA GLN A 444 -16.96 12.17 16.42
C GLN A 444 -17.42 12.92 17.67
N LYS A 445 -17.02 12.47 18.86
CA LYS A 445 -17.31 13.17 20.10
C LYS A 445 -16.72 14.58 20.11
N ALA A 446 -15.45 14.74 19.76
CA ALA A 446 -14.79 16.06 19.71
C ALA A 446 -15.47 17.02 18.70
N TRP A 447 -15.92 16.49 17.55
CA TRP A 447 -16.67 17.26 16.56
C TRP A 447 -18.02 17.75 17.10
N GLN A 448 -18.79 16.87 17.74
CA GLN A 448 -20.10 17.21 18.35
C GLN A 448 -19.96 18.23 19.48
N ASP A 449 -18.97 18.07 20.36
CA ASP A 449 -18.70 19.02 21.45
C ASP A 449 -18.34 20.40 20.88
N GLY A 450 -17.54 20.46 19.80
CA GLY A 450 -17.19 21.72 19.11
C GLY A 450 -18.39 22.43 18.46
N GLU A 451 -19.34 21.71 17.90
CA GLU A 451 -20.57 22.27 17.33
C GLU A 451 -21.56 22.76 18.42
N THR A 452 -21.55 22.13 19.58
CA THR A 452 -22.39 22.55 20.74
C THR A 452 -21.93 23.87 21.33
N VAL A 453 -20.62 24.13 21.35
CA VAL A 453 -20.03 25.39 21.89
C VAL A 453 -20.31 26.59 20.97
N LYS A 454 -20.55 26.37 19.67
CA LYS A 454 -20.81 27.43 18.67
C LYS A 454 -22.29 27.85 18.59
N LYS A 455 -23.20 27.11 19.21
CA LYS A 455 -24.63 27.44 19.34
C LYS A 455 -24.92 28.14 20.66
#